data_f5404c7079b0167750367dc5756d0f8b
#
_entry.id   f5404c7079b0167750367dc5756d0f8b
#
_cell.length_a   1.000
_cell.length_b   1.000
_cell.length_c   1.000
_cell.angle_alpha   90.00
_cell.angle_beta   90.00
_cell.angle_gamma   90.00
#
_symmetry.space_group_name_H-M   'P 1'
#
loop_
_entity.id
_entity.type
_entity.pdbx_description
1 polymer ?
#
loop_
_entity_poly.entity_id
_entity_poly.type
_entity_poly.pdbx_seq_one_letter_code
_entity_poly.pdbx_strand_id
1 'polypeptide(L)'
;MKKRVVAILMATVVAVGLLAGCGSKGGNGGEASTEEGKVINIYSWNDEFRERLEAVYPEVESTSKDGTVTTLKDGTEIHWIINPNQDGVYQQKLDEALMKQADADTDDKVDIFLSETDYVYKYTDAEADAAMPLKDLGIDPDKDLADQYDFTRTTASDADGVQRGSTWQCCPGTMVYRRDIAKEVFGTDDPTAVGEKVKDWDTMKQTAEELKQKGYYAFASYADTFRLYGNNISDSWVKDGDTKVTVDPMIMQWINDSKEWLDAGYLNPTVKGQWNDDWNKAMGSQSKVFAFLFPAWGIDFTLKPNWDGEDGVWAVTNPPQ
;
A
#
# COMPACT_ATOMS: atom_id res chain seq x y z
N MET A 1 24.82 -5.00 0.10
CA MET A 1 24.19 -4.10 1.06
C MET A 1 22.73 -4.49 1.34
N LYS A 2 21.90 -4.83 0.35
CA LYS A 2 20.48 -5.25 0.54
C LYS A 2 20.27 -6.44 1.50
N LYS A 3 21.21 -7.37 1.57
CA LYS A 3 21.11 -8.55 2.46
C LYS A 3 21.32 -8.23 3.96
N ARG A 4 21.89 -7.07 4.29
CA ARG A 4 22.15 -6.70 5.69
C ARG A 4 20.97 -6.03 6.38
N VAL A 5 20.14 -5.29 5.65
CA VAL A 5 19.03 -4.51 6.21
C VAL A 5 17.88 -5.42 6.68
N VAL A 6 17.52 -6.42 5.88
CA VAL A 6 16.46 -7.38 6.26
C VAL A 6 16.92 -8.29 7.41
N ALA A 7 18.19 -8.71 7.38
CA ALA A 7 18.76 -9.50 8.48
C ALA A 7 18.82 -8.71 9.83
N ILE A 8 19.04 -7.39 9.75
CA ILE A 8 19.08 -6.52 10.94
C ILE A 8 17.66 -6.37 11.52
N LEU A 9 16.62 -6.20 10.68
CA LEU A 9 15.24 -6.08 11.14
C LEU A 9 14.76 -7.32 11.91
N MET A 10 15.12 -8.52 11.48
CA MET A 10 14.71 -9.76 12.14
C MET A 10 15.66 -10.18 13.28
N ALA A 11 16.97 -9.98 13.14
CA ALA A 11 17.90 -10.29 14.22
C ALA A 11 17.71 -9.38 15.44
N THR A 12 17.20 -8.15 15.25
CA THR A 12 16.92 -7.22 16.35
C THR A 12 15.63 -7.56 17.09
N VAL A 13 14.61 -8.06 16.40
CA VAL A 13 13.35 -8.51 17.05
C VAL A 13 13.61 -9.66 18.01
N VAL A 14 14.48 -10.59 17.66
CA VAL A 14 14.88 -11.71 18.55
C VAL A 14 15.75 -11.26 19.73
N ALA A 15 16.54 -10.18 19.56
CA ALA A 15 17.43 -9.68 20.63
C ALA A 15 16.74 -8.70 21.62
N VAL A 16 15.61 -8.09 21.26
CA VAL A 16 14.94 -7.04 22.05
C VAL A 16 13.91 -7.60 23.03
N GLY A 17 13.49 -8.84 22.90
CA GLY A 17 12.75 -9.54 23.95
C GLY A 17 13.46 -9.52 25.32
N LEU A 18 14.77 -9.25 25.33
CA LEU A 18 15.59 -9.17 26.55
C LEU A 18 15.54 -7.82 27.30
N LEU A 19 15.02 -6.73 26.72
CA LEU A 19 15.15 -5.39 27.31
C LEU A 19 13.83 -4.67 27.67
N ALA A 20 12.68 -5.18 27.26
CA ALA A 20 11.38 -4.55 27.54
C ALA A 20 10.83 -4.83 28.95
N GLY A 21 11.60 -5.46 29.83
CA GLY A 21 11.20 -5.89 31.19
C GLY A 21 11.52 -4.92 32.33
N CYS A 22 11.91 -3.67 32.10
CA CYS A 22 12.23 -2.76 33.21
C CYS A 22 11.72 -1.34 33.00
N GLY A 23 10.55 -1.02 33.53
CA GLY A 23 10.18 0.36 33.74
C GLY A 23 8.73 0.71 33.93
N SER A 24 8.03 0.17 34.91
CA SER A 24 7.01 0.96 35.63
C SER A 24 6.98 0.59 37.10
N LYS A 25 7.24 1.55 37.95
CA LYS A 25 7.06 1.48 39.38
C LYS A 25 5.58 1.66 39.72
N GLY A 26 5.00 0.66 40.36
CA GLY A 26 3.85 0.85 41.24
C GLY A 26 2.78 -0.24 41.13
N GLY A 27 2.85 -1.27 42.01
CA GLY A 27 1.67 -2.07 42.36
C GLY A 27 1.83 -3.58 42.21
N ASN A 28 2.28 -4.17 43.29
CA ASN A 28 2.04 -5.54 43.78
C ASN A 28 2.07 -6.73 42.80
N GLY A 29 3.22 -7.42 42.83
CA GLY A 29 3.37 -8.88 42.92
C GLY A 29 2.71 -9.77 41.85
N GLY A 30 3.25 -9.80 40.65
CA GLY A 30 3.25 -10.95 39.79
C GLY A 30 4.61 -10.94 39.07
N GLU A 31 5.43 -11.95 39.29
CA GLU A 31 6.62 -12.15 38.47
C GLU A 31 6.14 -12.34 37.02
N ALA A 32 6.38 -11.32 36.16
CA ALA A 32 6.25 -11.48 34.72
C ALA A 32 7.21 -12.60 34.31
N SER A 33 6.71 -13.65 33.71
CA SER A 33 7.53 -14.74 33.18
C SER A 33 8.51 -14.10 32.15
N THR A 34 9.80 -14.27 32.40
CA THR A 34 10.88 -13.87 31.50
C THR A 34 11.16 -14.94 30.43
N GLU A 35 10.21 -15.82 30.16
CA GLU A 35 10.34 -16.78 29.07
C GLU A 35 10.13 -16.05 27.76
N GLU A 36 11.18 -16.00 26.92
CA GLU A 36 11.11 -15.54 25.57
C GLU A 36 10.18 -16.45 24.76
N GLY A 37 9.15 -15.87 24.14
CA GLY A 37 8.33 -16.57 23.17
C GLY A 37 9.18 -16.98 21.96
N LYS A 38 8.84 -18.10 21.37
CA LYS A 38 9.44 -18.56 20.10
C LYS A 38 8.50 -18.40 18.91
N VAL A 39 7.45 -17.64 19.10
CA VAL A 39 6.45 -17.33 18.07
C VAL A 39 6.52 -15.84 17.74
N ILE A 40 6.50 -15.52 16.45
CA ILE A 40 6.37 -14.16 15.92
C ILE A 40 5.09 -14.14 15.09
N ASN A 41 4.07 -13.43 15.57
CA ASN A 41 2.82 -13.27 14.85
C ASN A 41 2.87 -12.08 13.90
N ILE A 42 2.72 -12.33 12.59
CA ILE A 42 2.70 -11.30 11.56
C ILE A 42 1.30 -11.19 10.95
N TYR A 43 0.66 -10.04 11.12
CA TYR A 43 -0.65 -9.74 10.55
C TYR A 43 -0.51 -9.16 9.15
N SER A 44 -1.18 -9.77 8.19
CA SER A 44 -1.09 -9.43 6.77
C SER A 44 -2.46 -9.63 6.09
N TRP A 45 -2.67 -9.02 4.92
CA TRP A 45 -3.92 -9.19 4.15
C TRP A 45 -3.81 -10.22 3.04
N ASN A 46 -2.60 -10.65 2.68
CA ASN A 46 -2.33 -11.71 1.70
C ASN A 46 -0.94 -12.32 1.95
N ASP A 47 -0.55 -13.25 1.09
CA ASP A 47 0.72 -13.98 1.19
C ASP A 47 1.95 -13.20 0.67
N GLU A 48 1.78 -12.05 0.04
CA GLU A 48 2.88 -11.38 -0.66
C GLU A 48 4.06 -11.07 0.27
N PHE A 49 3.79 -10.54 1.47
CA PHE A 49 4.86 -10.21 2.41
C PHE A 49 5.60 -11.45 2.88
N ARG A 50 4.90 -12.56 3.14
CA ARG A 50 5.50 -13.86 3.46
C ARG A 50 6.44 -14.31 2.34
N GLU A 51 5.96 -14.34 1.10
CA GLU A 51 6.75 -14.78 -0.05
C GLU A 51 8.00 -13.91 -0.26
N ARG A 52 7.88 -12.59 -0.08
CA ARG A 52 9.02 -11.67 -0.17
C ARG A 52 10.03 -11.89 0.96
N LEU A 53 9.55 -12.07 2.18
CA LEU A 53 10.40 -12.35 3.33
C LEU A 53 11.16 -13.66 3.12
N GLU A 54 10.47 -14.74 2.78
CA GLU A 54 11.05 -16.06 2.55
C GLU A 54 12.09 -16.05 1.41
N ALA A 55 11.88 -15.24 0.38
CA ALA A 55 12.82 -15.13 -0.74
C ALA A 55 14.14 -14.42 -0.37
N VAL A 56 14.17 -13.60 0.69
CA VAL A 56 15.34 -12.76 1.00
C VAL A 56 15.93 -12.99 2.39
N TYR A 57 15.17 -13.57 3.32
CA TYR A 57 15.64 -13.79 4.69
C TYR A 57 16.38 -15.13 4.79
N PRO A 58 17.70 -15.12 5.05
CA PRO A 58 18.51 -16.31 4.97
C PRO A 58 18.29 -17.32 6.11
N GLU A 59 17.59 -16.89 7.19
CA GLU A 59 17.34 -17.74 8.36
C GLU A 59 16.09 -18.61 8.22
N VAL A 60 15.35 -18.50 7.13
CA VAL A 60 14.23 -19.39 6.83
C VAL A 60 14.75 -20.82 6.62
N GLU A 61 14.16 -21.77 7.36
CA GLU A 61 14.43 -23.21 7.25
C GLU A 61 13.35 -23.90 6.43
N SER A 62 12.07 -23.67 6.78
CA SER A 62 10.95 -24.33 6.11
C SER A 62 9.65 -23.53 6.28
N THR A 63 8.68 -23.82 5.39
CA THR A 63 7.32 -23.28 5.48
C THR A 63 6.33 -24.44 5.47
N SER A 64 5.29 -24.35 6.31
CA SER A 64 4.19 -25.31 6.36
C SER A 64 3.47 -25.40 5.00
N LYS A 65 2.85 -26.55 4.71
CA LYS A 65 2.18 -26.77 3.41
C LYS A 65 1.05 -25.81 3.11
N ASP A 66 0.40 -25.30 4.12
CA ASP A 66 -0.70 -24.34 4.04
C ASP A 66 -0.22 -22.87 4.08
N GLY A 67 1.11 -22.66 4.23
CA GLY A 67 1.71 -21.34 4.27
C GLY A 67 1.42 -20.54 5.54
N THR A 68 0.88 -21.17 6.59
CA THR A 68 0.50 -20.46 7.82
C THR A 68 1.65 -20.29 8.81
N VAL A 69 2.70 -21.11 8.72
CA VAL A 69 3.85 -21.07 9.61
C VAL A 69 5.15 -21.19 8.82
N THR A 70 6.07 -20.26 9.07
CA THR A 70 7.47 -20.34 8.59
C THR A 70 8.38 -20.58 9.78
N THR A 71 9.17 -21.64 9.74
CA THR A 71 10.14 -22.00 10.79
C THR A 71 11.51 -21.45 10.43
N LEU A 72 12.17 -20.82 11.39
CA LEU A 72 13.54 -20.33 11.27
C LEU A 72 14.55 -21.39 11.76
N LYS A 73 15.81 -21.26 11.37
CA LYS A 73 16.89 -22.20 11.73
C LYS A 73 17.16 -22.35 13.22
N ASP A 74 16.80 -21.35 14.02
CA ASP A 74 16.92 -21.37 15.48
C ASP A 74 15.69 -21.97 16.18
N GLY A 75 14.70 -22.40 15.40
CA GLY A 75 13.45 -22.98 15.86
C GLY A 75 12.36 -21.96 16.20
N THR A 76 12.58 -20.66 15.91
CA THR A 76 11.52 -19.64 15.99
C THR A 76 10.47 -19.88 14.89
N GLU A 77 9.22 -19.75 15.23
CA GLU A 77 8.11 -19.87 14.29
C GLU A 77 7.52 -18.49 13.97
N ILE A 78 7.36 -18.19 12.69
CA ILE A 78 6.60 -17.02 12.20
C ILE A 78 5.21 -17.52 11.86
N HIS A 79 4.20 -17.06 12.59
CA HIS A 79 2.80 -17.33 12.31
C HIS A 79 2.20 -16.23 11.46
N TRP A 80 1.67 -16.59 10.30
CA TRP A 80 1.06 -15.67 9.34
C TRP A 80 -0.45 -15.57 9.58
N ILE A 81 -0.90 -14.45 10.15
CA ILE A 81 -2.31 -14.18 10.42
C ILE A 81 -2.89 -13.39 9.27
N ILE A 82 -3.39 -14.11 8.25
CA ILE A 82 -3.86 -13.51 7.00
C ILE A 82 -5.37 -13.24 7.07
N ASN A 83 -5.74 -11.98 6.92
CA ASN A 83 -7.12 -11.53 6.81
C ASN A 83 -7.27 -10.64 5.57
N PRO A 84 -8.27 -10.86 4.70
CA PRO A 84 -8.41 -10.10 3.47
C PRO A 84 -8.66 -8.61 3.74
N ASN A 85 -8.05 -7.74 2.93
CA ASN A 85 -8.21 -6.28 3.07
C ASN A 85 -9.58 -5.78 2.57
N GLN A 86 -10.34 -6.64 1.89
CA GLN A 86 -11.66 -6.30 1.36
C GLN A 86 -12.62 -5.89 2.49
N ASP A 87 -13.41 -4.85 2.25
CA ASP A 87 -14.42 -4.33 3.17
C ASP A 87 -13.91 -3.98 4.59
N GLY A 88 -12.59 -3.74 4.72
CA GLY A 88 -11.96 -3.38 5.99
C GLY A 88 -11.81 -4.53 6.98
N VAL A 89 -11.98 -5.78 6.55
CA VAL A 89 -11.89 -6.97 7.43
C VAL A 89 -10.52 -7.06 8.08
N TYR A 90 -9.43 -6.80 7.33
CA TYR A 90 -8.09 -6.82 7.89
C TYR A 90 -7.94 -5.84 9.06
N GLN A 91 -8.31 -4.56 8.86
CA GLN A 91 -8.18 -3.54 9.90
C GLN A 91 -9.03 -3.89 11.14
N GLN A 92 -10.25 -4.40 10.92
CA GLN A 92 -11.10 -4.83 12.04
C GLN A 92 -10.46 -5.96 12.85
N LYS A 93 -9.87 -6.96 12.18
CA LYS A 93 -9.21 -8.09 12.85
C LYS A 93 -7.93 -7.69 13.58
N LEU A 94 -7.16 -6.78 12.97
CA LEU A 94 -5.98 -6.20 13.61
C LEU A 94 -6.37 -5.39 14.86
N ASP A 95 -7.40 -4.54 14.77
CA ASP A 95 -7.91 -3.78 15.91
C ASP A 95 -8.36 -4.69 17.05
N GLU A 96 -9.11 -5.77 16.75
CA GLU A 96 -9.56 -6.75 17.75
C GLU A 96 -8.38 -7.42 18.45
N ALA A 97 -7.27 -7.67 17.76
CA ALA A 97 -6.06 -8.26 18.32
C ALA A 97 -5.29 -7.24 19.18
N LEU A 98 -5.05 -6.04 18.67
CA LEU A 98 -4.34 -4.96 19.37
C LEU A 98 -5.06 -4.55 20.66
N MET A 99 -6.40 -4.53 20.67
CA MET A 99 -7.18 -4.27 21.90
C MET A 99 -6.93 -5.30 23.02
N LYS A 100 -6.49 -6.50 22.68
CA LYS A 100 -6.18 -7.58 23.64
C LYS A 100 -4.69 -7.70 23.94
N GLN A 101 -3.85 -6.88 23.28
CA GLN A 101 -2.39 -6.98 23.33
C GLN A 101 -1.82 -7.03 24.74
N ALA A 102 -2.38 -6.23 25.68
CA ALA A 102 -1.89 -6.16 27.06
C ALA A 102 -2.16 -7.44 27.87
N ASP A 103 -3.27 -8.12 27.57
CA ASP A 103 -3.73 -9.31 28.31
C ASP A 103 -3.43 -10.61 27.57
N ALA A 104 -2.87 -10.56 26.35
CA ALA A 104 -2.53 -11.73 25.57
C ALA A 104 -1.31 -12.46 26.15
N ASP A 105 -1.32 -13.79 26.05
CA ASP A 105 -0.13 -14.60 26.33
C ASP A 105 1.00 -14.24 25.37
N THR A 106 2.25 -14.50 25.75
CA THR A 106 3.43 -14.07 25.00
C THR A 106 3.35 -14.50 23.52
N ASP A 107 2.96 -15.74 23.25
CA ASP A 107 2.91 -16.30 21.90
C ASP A 107 1.63 -15.93 21.11
N ASP A 108 0.69 -15.20 21.73
CA ASP A 108 -0.56 -14.74 21.10
C ASP A 108 -0.56 -13.23 20.77
N LYS A 109 0.52 -12.53 21.07
CA LYS A 109 0.66 -11.10 20.83
C LYS A 109 0.82 -10.78 19.35
N VAL A 110 0.42 -9.57 18.95
CA VAL A 110 0.77 -9.00 17.64
C VAL A 110 2.21 -8.50 17.72
N ASP A 111 3.12 -9.08 16.96
CA ASP A 111 4.52 -8.67 16.94
C ASP A 111 4.82 -7.75 15.77
N ILE A 112 4.28 -8.09 14.60
CA ILE A 112 4.41 -7.28 13.39
C ILE A 112 3.04 -7.23 12.69
N PHE A 113 2.70 -6.07 12.17
CA PHE A 113 1.53 -5.92 11.31
C PHE A 113 1.83 -5.04 10.10
N LEU A 114 1.17 -5.33 9.00
CA LEU A 114 1.25 -4.50 7.80
C LEU A 114 0.22 -3.37 7.88
N SER A 115 0.55 -2.24 7.27
CA SER A 115 -0.35 -1.10 7.14
C SER A 115 -0.22 -0.45 5.77
N GLU A 116 -1.35 -0.04 5.21
CA GLU A 116 -1.42 0.78 4.01
C GLU A 116 -1.30 2.25 4.37
N THR A 117 -0.75 3.05 3.44
CA THR A 117 -0.64 4.50 3.58
C THR A 117 -1.97 5.16 3.96
N ASP A 118 -3.10 4.61 3.49
CA ASP A 118 -4.43 5.18 3.70
C ASP A 118 -4.90 5.18 5.16
N TYR A 119 -4.34 4.31 5.99
CA TYR A 119 -4.72 4.18 7.40
C TYR A 119 -3.54 4.01 8.36
N VAL A 120 -2.31 4.21 7.90
CA VAL A 120 -1.10 4.01 8.71
C VAL A 120 -1.10 4.88 9.96
N TYR A 121 -1.56 6.12 9.87
CA TYR A 121 -1.61 7.04 11.01
C TYR A 121 -2.47 6.54 12.17
N LYS A 122 -3.48 5.74 11.92
CA LYS A 122 -4.26 5.10 12.98
C LYS A 122 -3.40 4.29 13.94
N TYR A 123 -2.29 3.75 13.46
CA TYR A 123 -1.41 2.84 14.22
C TYR A 123 -0.07 3.48 14.58
N THR A 124 0.40 4.48 13.81
CA THR A 124 1.65 5.18 14.10
C THR A 124 1.46 6.41 14.99
N ASP A 125 0.23 6.86 15.22
CA ASP A 125 -0.06 7.88 16.23
C ASP A 125 0.44 7.43 17.60
N ALA A 126 1.18 8.31 18.28
CA ALA A 126 1.75 8.00 19.59
C ALA A 126 0.68 7.69 20.64
N GLU A 127 -0.50 8.31 20.54
CA GLU A 127 -1.62 8.09 21.48
C GLU A 127 -2.32 6.73 21.24
N ALA A 128 -2.18 6.14 20.05
CA ALA A 128 -2.75 4.84 19.72
C ALA A 128 -2.04 3.67 20.46
N ASP A 129 -0.77 3.89 20.86
CA ASP A 129 0.09 2.88 21.53
C ASP A 129 0.10 1.51 20.81
N ALA A 130 0.00 1.53 19.49
CA ALA A 130 -0.09 0.31 18.67
C ALA A 130 1.26 -0.05 18.04
N ALA A 131 2.00 0.94 17.53
CA ALA A 131 3.30 0.74 16.91
C ALA A 131 4.42 1.35 17.76
N MET A 132 5.41 0.54 18.11
CA MET A 132 6.57 0.97 18.89
C MET A 132 7.51 1.84 18.07
N PRO A 133 8.19 2.85 18.66
CA PRO A 133 9.30 3.54 18.03
C PRO A 133 10.38 2.53 17.57
N LEU A 134 10.87 2.64 16.35
CA LEU A 134 11.91 1.74 15.84
C LEU A 134 13.20 1.79 16.69
N LYS A 135 13.50 2.94 17.30
CA LYS A 135 14.64 3.08 18.20
C LYS A 135 14.53 2.22 19.44
N ASP A 136 13.34 1.98 19.95
CA ASP A 136 13.09 1.11 21.10
C ASP A 136 13.32 -0.37 20.75
N LEU A 137 13.21 -0.71 19.46
CA LEU A 137 13.57 -2.01 18.90
C LEU A 137 15.06 -2.11 18.51
N GLY A 138 15.87 -1.12 18.85
CA GLY A 138 17.29 -1.10 18.53
C GLY A 138 17.62 -0.76 17.07
N ILE A 139 16.65 -0.28 16.29
CA ILE A 139 16.81 0.14 14.91
C ILE A 139 17.01 1.66 14.89
N ASP A 140 18.14 2.12 14.38
CA ASP A 140 18.40 3.54 14.15
C ASP A 140 17.93 3.92 12.73
N PRO A 141 16.79 4.61 12.57
CA PRO A 141 16.26 4.92 11.24
C PRO A 141 17.20 5.74 10.38
N ASP A 142 18.00 6.62 10.98
CA ASP A 142 18.91 7.49 10.24
C ASP A 142 20.14 6.75 9.71
N LYS A 143 20.45 5.60 10.31
CA LYS A 143 21.57 4.77 9.92
C LYS A 143 21.14 3.52 9.17
N ASP A 144 20.19 2.79 9.77
CA ASP A 144 19.79 1.45 9.28
C ASP A 144 18.81 1.53 8.11
N LEU A 145 18.06 2.64 8.00
CA LEU A 145 17.08 2.91 6.95
C LEU A 145 17.45 4.13 6.08
N ALA A 146 18.72 4.57 6.11
CA ALA A 146 19.18 5.75 5.38
C ALA A 146 19.02 5.65 3.86
N ASP A 147 18.98 4.44 3.32
CA ASP A 147 18.79 4.18 1.87
C ASP A 147 17.31 4.13 1.44
N GLN A 148 16.35 4.28 2.38
CA GLN A 148 14.94 4.38 2.05
C GLN A 148 14.58 5.78 1.53
N TYR A 149 13.57 5.86 0.68
CA TYR A 149 13.04 7.15 0.26
C TYR A 149 12.43 7.91 1.44
N ASP A 150 12.70 9.21 1.55
CA ASP A 150 12.26 10.05 2.66
C ASP A 150 10.74 10.00 2.87
N PHE A 151 9.95 10.00 1.79
CA PHE A 151 8.48 9.94 1.90
C PHE A 151 7.99 8.66 2.58
N THR A 152 8.68 7.52 2.39
CA THR A 152 8.30 6.25 3.03
C THR A 152 8.61 6.25 4.52
N ARG A 153 9.67 6.94 4.93
CA ARG A 153 10.05 7.13 6.33
C ARG A 153 9.05 8.07 7.02
N THR A 154 8.74 9.20 6.38
CA THR A 154 7.77 10.19 6.89
C THR A 154 6.38 9.58 7.07
N THR A 155 5.90 8.80 6.10
CA THR A 155 4.59 8.13 6.16
C THR A 155 4.48 7.18 7.36
N ALA A 156 5.56 6.56 7.77
CA ALA A 156 5.61 5.62 8.90
C ALA A 156 6.04 6.28 10.23
N SER A 157 6.00 7.61 10.31
CA SER A 157 6.33 8.39 11.51
C SER A 157 5.07 8.96 12.15
N ASP A 158 5.13 9.22 13.45
CA ASP A 158 4.10 9.97 14.16
C ASP A 158 4.20 11.49 13.91
N ALA A 159 3.32 12.28 14.54
CA ALA A 159 3.28 13.73 14.40
C ALA A 159 4.57 14.43 14.90
N ASP A 160 5.29 13.84 15.82
CA ASP A 160 6.56 14.32 16.36
C ASP A 160 7.77 13.90 15.49
N GLY A 161 7.54 13.17 14.40
CA GLY A 161 8.56 12.67 13.50
C GLY A 161 9.27 11.41 14.01
N VAL A 162 8.74 10.76 15.05
CA VAL A 162 9.29 9.50 15.56
C VAL A 162 8.87 8.37 14.62
N GLN A 163 9.83 7.72 13.98
CA GLN A 163 9.56 6.61 13.06
C GLN A 163 9.16 5.35 13.82
N ARG A 164 7.94 4.84 13.51
CA ARG A 164 7.30 3.69 14.16
C ARG A 164 7.08 2.52 13.22
N GLY A 165 7.42 2.67 11.97
CA GLY A 165 7.34 1.61 10.97
C GLY A 165 8.38 1.77 9.88
N SER A 166 8.47 0.75 9.04
CA SER A 166 9.36 0.74 7.88
C SER A 166 8.63 0.18 6.67
N THR A 167 8.91 0.72 5.50
CA THR A 167 8.31 0.21 4.27
C THR A 167 9.07 -1.01 3.74
N TRP A 168 8.33 -1.98 3.26
CA TRP A 168 8.87 -3.11 2.50
C TRP A 168 8.62 -2.98 0.99
N GLN A 169 7.78 -2.01 0.61
CA GLN A 169 7.33 -1.80 -0.76
C GLN A 169 7.34 -0.30 -1.10
N CYS A 170 7.81 0.04 -2.30
CA CYS A 170 7.64 1.36 -2.89
C CYS A 170 6.77 1.20 -4.13
N CYS A 171 5.67 1.96 -4.20
CA CYS A 171 4.63 1.79 -5.20
C CYS A 171 4.55 3.01 -6.12
N PRO A 172 5.50 3.18 -7.07
CA PRO A 172 5.41 4.26 -8.04
C PRO A 172 4.15 4.09 -8.89
N GLY A 173 3.42 5.19 -9.07
CA GLY A 173 2.26 5.22 -9.95
C GLY A 173 2.68 5.17 -11.42
N THR A 174 1.87 4.51 -12.23
CA THR A 174 2.06 4.43 -13.68
C THR A 174 0.71 4.47 -14.39
N MET A 175 0.72 4.85 -15.66
CA MET A 175 -0.42 4.71 -16.55
C MET A 175 -0.23 3.46 -17.39
N VAL A 176 -1.15 2.50 -17.27
CA VAL A 176 -1.24 1.34 -18.16
C VAL A 176 -2.32 1.61 -19.20
N TYR A 177 -2.03 1.31 -20.46
CA TYR A 177 -2.95 1.61 -21.56
C TYR A 177 -3.06 0.46 -22.55
N ARG A 178 -4.18 0.42 -23.27
CA ARG A 178 -4.51 -0.52 -24.34
C ARG A 178 -3.79 -0.12 -25.62
N ARG A 179 -2.81 -0.90 -26.06
CA ARG A 179 -2.03 -0.70 -27.29
C ARG A 179 -2.89 -0.79 -28.53
N ASP A 180 -3.85 -1.70 -28.56
CA ASP A 180 -4.78 -1.87 -29.66
C ASP A 180 -5.66 -0.61 -29.85
N ILE A 181 -6.19 -0.05 -28.77
CA ILE A 181 -6.93 1.22 -28.79
C ILE A 181 -6.02 2.38 -29.23
N ALA A 182 -4.80 2.48 -28.67
CA ALA A 182 -3.83 3.50 -29.05
C ALA A 182 -3.54 3.46 -30.56
N LYS A 183 -3.30 2.26 -31.09
CA LYS A 183 -3.03 2.07 -32.52
C LYS A 183 -4.21 2.45 -33.40
N GLU A 184 -5.42 2.10 -33.00
CA GLU A 184 -6.64 2.47 -33.74
C GLU A 184 -6.89 3.97 -33.73
N VAL A 185 -6.70 4.64 -32.58
CA VAL A 185 -7.07 6.06 -32.39
C VAL A 185 -5.94 6.99 -32.83
N PHE A 186 -4.70 6.68 -32.47
CA PHE A 186 -3.54 7.56 -32.65
C PHE A 186 -2.62 7.11 -33.81
N GLY A 187 -2.82 5.92 -34.37
CA GLY A 187 -1.95 5.33 -35.39
C GLY A 187 -0.62 4.80 -34.85
N THR A 188 -0.42 4.84 -33.55
CA THR A 188 0.78 4.34 -32.85
C THR A 188 0.40 3.68 -31.53
N ASP A 189 1.18 2.66 -31.15
CA ASP A 189 1.08 1.98 -29.84
C ASP A 189 2.41 2.04 -29.07
N ASP A 190 3.37 2.83 -29.57
CA ASP A 190 4.67 3.05 -28.92
C ASP A 190 4.52 3.81 -27.61
N PRO A 191 5.08 3.31 -26.48
CA PRO A 191 4.93 3.93 -25.17
C PRO A 191 5.43 5.38 -25.09
N THR A 192 6.51 5.72 -25.82
CA THR A 192 7.04 7.09 -25.83
C THR A 192 6.10 8.03 -26.56
N ALA A 193 5.61 7.60 -27.74
CA ALA A 193 4.68 8.40 -28.54
C ALA A 193 3.32 8.58 -27.85
N VAL A 194 2.81 7.55 -27.16
CA VAL A 194 1.60 7.65 -26.35
C VAL A 194 1.86 8.54 -25.13
N GLY A 195 3.04 8.44 -24.50
CA GLY A 195 3.45 9.30 -23.39
C GLY A 195 3.36 10.78 -23.71
N GLU A 196 3.78 11.20 -24.93
CA GLU A 196 3.65 12.61 -25.37
C GLU A 196 2.19 13.07 -25.50
N LYS A 197 1.26 12.16 -25.80
CA LYS A 197 -0.18 12.48 -25.89
C LYS A 197 -0.86 12.62 -24.53
N VAL A 198 -0.24 12.11 -23.47
CA VAL A 198 -0.82 12.07 -22.12
C VAL A 198 0.06 12.74 -21.06
N LYS A 199 1.08 13.49 -21.46
CA LYS A 199 2.13 14.03 -20.57
C LYS A 199 1.64 15.02 -19.52
N ASP A 200 0.57 15.73 -19.81
CA ASP A 200 -0.07 16.70 -18.93
C ASP A 200 -1.60 16.64 -19.10
N TRP A 201 -2.34 17.31 -18.21
CA TRP A 201 -3.80 17.27 -18.22
C TRP A 201 -4.42 17.90 -19.47
N ASP A 202 -3.77 18.91 -20.08
CA ASP A 202 -4.27 19.55 -21.30
C ASP A 202 -4.16 18.61 -22.50
N THR A 203 -3.01 17.96 -22.67
CA THR A 203 -2.81 16.94 -23.71
C THR A 203 -3.64 15.69 -23.48
N MET A 204 -3.78 15.27 -22.23
CA MET A 204 -4.65 14.15 -21.88
C MET A 204 -6.12 14.43 -22.18
N LYS A 205 -6.60 15.67 -21.99
CA LYS A 205 -7.96 16.07 -22.35
C LYS A 205 -8.19 16.05 -23.88
N GLN A 206 -7.20 16.50 -24.66
CA GLN A 206 -7.25 16.39 -26.12
C GLN A 206 -7.28 14.92 -26.55
N THR A 207 -6.47 14.08 -25.93
CA THR A 207 -6.46 12.63 -26.14
C THR A 207 -7.79 11.98 -25.79
N ALA A 208 -8.42 12.41 -24.69
CA ALA A 208 -9.75 11.92 -24.30
C ALA A 208 -10.84 12.26 -25.35
N GLU A 209 -10.76 13.43 -25.96
CA GLU A 209 -11.65 13.80 -27.05
C GLU A 209 -11.42 12.94 -28.32
N GLU A 210 -10.15 12.66 -28.69
CA GLU A 210 -9.82 11.75 -29.81
C GLU A 210 -10.37 10.34 -29.55
N LEU A 211 -10.22 9.83 -28.31
CA LEU A 211 -10.74 8.54 -27.88
C LEU A 211 -12.28 8.49 -27.98
N LYS A 212 -12.96 9.49 -27.43
CA LYS A 212 -14.43 9.60 -27.46
C LYS A 212 -14.98 9.60 -28.88
N GLN A 213 -14.34 10.30 -29.83
CA GLN A 213 -14.75 10.33 -31.24
C GLN A 213 -14.71 8.93 -31.89
N LYS A 214 -13.94 8.01 -31.33
CA LYS A 214 -13.86 6.60 -31.73
C LYS A 214 -14.69 5.67 -30.87
N GLY A 215 -15.41 6.20 -29.87
CA GLY A 215 -16.30 5.43 -28.97
C GLY A 215 -15.58 4.77 -27.80
N TYR A 216 -14.42 5.31 -27.43
CA TYR A 216 -13.63 4.88 -26.26
C TYR A 216 -13.72 5.88 -25.11
N TYR A 217 -13.46 5.41 -23.92
CA TYR A 217 -13.32 6.20 -22.68
C TYR A 217 -11.84 6.34 -22.33
N ALA A 218 -11.44 7.49 -21.81
CA ALA A 218 -10.07 7.68 -21.34
C ALA A 218 -9.75 6.81 -20.13
N PHE A 219 -10.62 6.87 -19.11
CA PHE A 219 -10.51 6.10 -17.87
C PHE A 219 -11.83 5.40 -17.52
N ALA A 220 -11.76 4.41 -16.63
CA ALA A 220 -12.93 3.69 -16.18
C ALA A 220 -13.85 4.57 -15.32
N SER A 221 -13.28 5.33 -14.37
CA SER A 221 -14.06 6.17 -13.46
C SER A 221 -13.29 7.42 -13.05
N TYR A 222 -13.97 8.34 -12.37
CA TYR A 222 -13.34 9.51 -11.75
C TYR A 222 -12.35 9.13 -10.64
N ALA A 223 -12.55 7.98 -9.99
CA ALA A 223 -11.68 7.53 -8.92
C ALA A 223 -10.28 7.15 -9.43
N ASP A 224 -10.14 6.76 -10.70
CA ASP A 224 -8.85 6.38 -11.29
C ASP A 224 -7.83 7.53 -11.23
N THR A 225 -8.28 8.78 -11.34
CA THR A 225 -7.40 9.95 -11.36
C THR A 225 -7.08 10.51 -9.96
N PHE A 226 -7.79 10.08 -8.91
CA PHE A 226 -7.70 10.69 -7.58
C PHE A 226 -6.26 10.80 -7.05
N ARG A 227 -5.45 9.74 -7.19
CA ARG A 227 -4.09 9.72 -6.64
C ARG A 227 -3.16 10.76 -7.28
N LEU A 228 -3.39 11.14 -8.52
CA LEU A 228 -2.60 12.18 -9.19
C LEU A 228 -2.84 13.57 -8.61
N TYR A 229 -4.02 13.81 -8.04
CA TYR A 229 -4.35 15.05 -7.34
C TYR A 229 -4.08 14.91 -5.83
N GLY A 230 -4.56 13.83 -5.22
CA GLY A 230 -4.49 13.61 -3.78
C GLY A 230 -3.08 13.49 -3.22
N ASN A 231 -2.11 13.02 -4.03
CA ASN A 231 -0.71 12.97 -3.62
C ASN A 231 0.03 14.33 -3.77
N ASN A 232 -0.62 15.34 -4.34
CA ASN A 232 -0.07 16.69 -4.54
C ASN A 232 -0.75 17.75 -3.67
N ILE A 233 -1.49 17.35 -2.63
CA ILE A 233 -2.07 18.28 -1.66
C ILE A 233 -0.98 18.94 -0.82
N SER A 234 -1.19 20.19 -0.45
CA SER A 234 -0.30 20.99 0.40
C SER A 234 -0.83 21.18 1.81
N ASP A 235 -2.12 21.10 1.98
CA ASP A 235 -2.79 21.27 3.26
C ASP A 235 -3.32 19.94 3.80
N SER A 236 -3.13 19.70 5.10
CA SER A 236 -3.77 18.54 5.77
C SER A 236 -5.29 18.73 5.85
N TRP A 237 -6.02 17.61 5.85
CA TRP A 237 -7.49 17.62 5.98
C TRP A 237 -7.97 18.28 7.27
N VAL A 238 -7.21 18.16 8.35
CA VAL A 238 -7.42 18.88 9.62
C VAL A 238 -6.08 19.47 10.00
N LYS A 239 -6.03 20.79 10.20
CA LYS A 239 -4.82 21.48 10.66
C LYS A 239 -4.62 21.27 12.15
N ASP A 240 -3.36 21.22 12.59
CA ASP A 240 -3.03 21.05 14.00
C ASP A 240 -3.78 22.04 14.89
N GLY A 241 -4.44 21.51 15.92
CA GLY A 241 -5.26 22.29 16.83
C GLY A 241 -6.62 22.76 16.29
N ASP A 242 -6.98 22.38 15.06
CA ASP A 242 -8.30 22.67 14.48
C ASP A 242 -9.24 21.45 14.60
N THR A 243 -10.54 21.71 14.57
CA THR A 243 -11.60 20.68 14.52
C THR A 243 -12.37 20.71 13.21
N LYS A 244 -11.93 21.54 12.25
CA LYS A 244 -12.59 21.72 10.96
C LYS A 244 -11.82 21.04 9.84
N VAL A 245 -12.55 20.37 8.97
CA VAL A 245 -12.00 19.82 7.74
C VAL A 245 -11.66 20.98 6.79
N THR A 246 -10.42 20.96 6.29
CA THR A 246 -9.93 21.80 5.20
C THR A 246 -9.91 20.98 3.93
N VAL A 247 -10.48 21.53 2.86
CA VAL A 247 -10.40 20.88 1.53
C VAL A 247 -9.33 21.61 0.72
N ASP A 248 -8.24 20.88 0.43
CA ASP A 248 -7.14 21.42 -0.38
C ASP A 248 -7.64 21.83 -1.78
N PRO A 249 -7.12 22.91 -2.38
CA PRO A 249 -7.48 23.33 -3.75
C PRO A 249 -7.31 22.22 -4.80
N MET A 250 -6.31 21.34 -4.66
CA MET A 250 -6.11 20.20 -5.56
C MET A 250 -7.27 19.21 -5.52
N ILE A 251 -7.85 18.99 -4.33
CA ILE A 251 -9.04 18.13 -4.20
C ILE A 251 -10.25 18.76 -4.86
N MET A 252 -10.43 20.08 -4.68
CA MET A 252 -11.51 20.80 -5.38
C MET A 252 -11.32 20.78 -6.91
N GLN A 253 -10.09 20.87 -7.39
CA GLN A 253 -9.79 20.73 -8.81
C GLN A 253 -10.17 19.34 -9.30
N TRP A 254 -9.74 18.27 -8.60
CA TRP A 254 -10.14 16.90 -8.95
C TRP A 254 -11.65 16.72 -9.04
N ILE A 255 -12.41 17.27 -8.09
CA ILE A 255 -13.88 17.20 -8.11
C ILE A 255 -14.46 17.86 -9.36
N ASN A 256 -13.97 19.08 -9.70
CA ASN A 256 -14.44 19.82 -10.86
C ASN A 256 -14.07 19.14 -12.17
N ASP A 257 -12.82 18.68 -12.29
CA ASP A 257 -12.33 17.99 -13.47
C ASP A 257 -13.04 16.65 -13.67
N SER A 258 -13.27 15.90 -12.58
CA SER A 258 -14.01 14.63 -12.60
C SER A 258 -15.44 14.83 -13.13
N LYS A 259 -16.11 15.91 -12.66
CA LYS A 259 -17.44 16.25 -13.15
C LYS A 259 -17.41 16.64 -14.62
N GLU A 260 -16.48 17.50 -15.02
CA GLU A 260 -16.31 17.92 -16.42
C GLU A 260 -16.07 16.72 -17.33
N TRP A 261 -15.16 15.81 -16.94
CA TRP A 261 -14.82 14.63 -17.74
C TRP A 261 -15.99 13.64 -17.85
N LEU A 262 -16.77 13.50 -16.80
CA LEU A 262 -17.99 12.67 -16.84
C LEU A 262 -19.05 13.29 -17.75
N ASP A 263 -19.32 14.58 -17.63
CA ASP A 263 -20.28 15.31 -18.45
C ASP A 263 -19.85 15.34 -19.94
N ALA A 264 -18.54 15.45 -20.18
CA ALA A 264 -17.95 15.37 -21.52
C ALA A 264 -18.01 13.96 -22.13
N GLY A 265 -18.24 12.90 -21.34
CA GLY A 265 -18.26 11.51 -21.80
C GLY A 265 -16.87 10.91 -22.01
N TYR A 266 -15.86 11.38 -21.30
CA TYR A 266 -14.49 10.84 -21.33
C TYR A 266 -14.32 9.67 -20.36
N LEU A 267 -15.20 9.56 -19.36
CA LEU A 267 -15.23 8.47 -18.37
C LEU A 267 -16.35 7.50 -18.70
N ASN A 268 -16.16 6.22 -18.31
CA ASN A 268 -17.21 5.22 -18.46
C ASN A 268 -18.35 5.50 -17.44
N PRO A 269 -19.56 5.86 -17.88
CA PRO A 269 -20.63 6.28 -16.98
C PRO A 269 -21.22 5.15 -16.13
N THR A 270 -20.91 3.89 -16.45
CA THR A 270 -21.41 2.73 -15.71
C THR A 270 -20.53 2.35 -14.52
N VAL A 271 -19.25 2.77 -14.52
CA VAL A 271 -18.29 2.48 -13.45
C VAL A 271 -18.32 3.61 -12.42
N LYS A 272 -18.75 3.30 -11.19
CA LYS A 272 -18.98 4.30 -10.14
C LYS A 272 -17.81 4.51 -9.17
N GLY A 273 -16.67 3.84 -9.39
CA GLY A 273 -15.49 3.92 -8.55
C GLY A 273 -14.52 2.80 -8.86
N GLN A 274 -13.48 2.67 -8.04
CA GLN A 274 -12.49 1.58 -8.12
C GLN A 274 -12.87 0.43 -7.18
N TRP A 275 -12.19 -0.70 -7.32
CA TRP A 275 -12.22 -1.85 -6.40
C TRP A 275 -13.59 -2.54 -6.31
N ASN A 276 -14.34 -2.55 -7.40
CA ASN A 276 -15.62 -3.25 -7.54
C ASN A 276 -15.69 -4.02 -8.86
N ASP A 277 -16.70 -4.89 -9.00
CA ASP A 277 -16.86 -5.78 -10.15
C ASP A 277 -16.97 -5.03 -11.49
N ASP A 278 -17.63 -3.86 -11.54
CA ASP A 278 -17.79 -3.11 -12.77
C ASP A 278 -16.45 -2.46 -13.20
N TRP A 279 -15.65 -2.02 -12.25
CA TRP A 279 -14.31 -1.53 -12.51
C TRP A 279 -13.38 -2.66 -12.98
N ASN A 280 -13.45 -3.83 -12.34
CA ASN A 280 -12.71 -5.01 -12.74
C ASN A 280 -13.07 -5.45 -14.18
N LYS A 281 -14.36 -5.51 -14.52
CA LYS A 281 -14.82 -5.81 -15.88
C LYS A 281 -14.35 -4.78 -16.92
N ALA A 282 -14.14 -3.52 -16.51
CA ALA A 282 -13.62 -2.49 -17.40
C ALA A 282 -12.18 -2.74 -17.87
N MET A 283 -11.45 -3.69 -17.27
CA MET A 283 -10.13 -4.15 -17.73
C MET A 283 -10.20 -5.25 -18.79
N GLY A 284 -11.36 -5.91 -18.97
CA GLY A 284 -11.51 -7.01 -19.93
C GLY A 284 -11.35 -6.59 -21.38
N SER A 285 -11.11 -7.56 -22.26
CA SER A 285 -10.81 -7.36 -23.70
C SER A 285 -11.91 -6.65 -24.47
N GLN A 286 -13.18 -6.83 -24.05
CA GLN A 286 -14.33 -6.19 -24.67
C GLN A 286 -14.60 -4.76 -24.16
N SER A 287 -13.83 -4.30 -23.20
CA SER A 287 -13.96 -2.96 -22.64
C SER A 287 -13.57 -1.87 -23.65
N LYS A 288 -14.21 -0.72 -23.50
CA LYS A 288 -13.92 0.49 -24.26
C LYS A 288 -13.04 1.48 -23.48
N VAL A 289 -12.49 1.07 -22.35
CA VAL A 289 -11.60 1.90 -21.52
C VAL A 289 -10.17 1.82 -22.05
N PHE A 290 -9.59 2.98 -22.30
CA PHE A 290 -8.25 3.11 -22.86
C PHE A 290 -7.16 2.85 -21.83
N ALA A 291 -7.28 3.43 -20.62
CA ALA A 291 -6.21 3.41 -19.64
C ALA A 291 -6.69 3.30 -18.19
N PHE A 292 -5.77 2.84 -17.34
CA PHE A 292 -5.89 2.79 -15.89
C PHE A 292 -4.64 3.38 -15.25
N LEU A 293 -4.81 3.92 -14.05
CA LEU A 293 -3.72 4.47 -13.25
C LEU A 293 -3.49 3.54 -12.05
N PHE A 294 -2.37 2.85 -12.07
CA PHE A 294 -2.02 1.85 -11.06
C PHE A 294 -0.67 2.15 -10.40
N PRO A 295 -0.48 1.76 -9.15
CA PRO A 295 0.85 1.43 -8.65
C PRO A 295 1.35 0.13 -9.32
N ALA A 296 2.66 -0.12 -9.26
CA ALA A 296 3.27 -1.25 -9.95
C ALA A 296 2.63 -2.61 -9.62
N TRP A 297 2.22 -2.83 -8.38
CA TRP A 297 1.52 -4.05 -7.95
C TRP A 297 0.14 -4.23 -8.61
N GLY A 298 -0.52 -3.15 -9.02
CA GLY A 298 -1.83 -3.22 -9.66
C GLY A 298 -1.82 -3.99 -10.99
N ILE A 299 -0.67 -4.10 -11.63
CA ILE A 299 -0.50 -4.90 -12.85
C ILE A 299 -0.72 -6.38 -12.54
N ASP A 300 -0.08 -6.90 -11.50
CA ASP A 300 -0.14 -8.32 -11.15
C ASP A 300 -1.42 -8.70 -10.40
N PHE A 301 -1.85 -7.87 -9.45
CA PHE A 301 -2.97 -8.19 -8.56
C PHE A 301 -4.34 -7.72 -9.07
N THR A 302 -4.37 -6.84 -10.09
CA THR A 302 -5.62 -6.25 -10.56
C THR A 302 -5.78 -6.41 -12.07
N LEU A 303 -4.82 -5.93 -12.88
CA LEU A 303 -4.96 -5.96 -14.32
C LEU A 303 -4.94 -7.39 -14.88
N LYS A 304 -3.90 -8.16 -14.58
CA LYS A 304 -3.73 -9.53 -15.10
C LYS A 304 -4.91 -10.46 -14.76
N PRO A 305 -5.40 -10.50 -13.51
CA PRO A 305 -6.53 -11.36 -13.16
C PRO A 305 -7.85 -11.01 -13.88
N ASN A 306 -8.00 -9.75 -14.32
CA ASN A 306 -9.21 -9.27 -14.99
C ASN A 306 -9.05 -9.15 -16.51
N TRP A 307 -7.87 -9.45 -17.05
CA TRP A 307 -7.62 -9.47 -18.49
C TRP A 307 -7.89 -10.84 -19.11
N ASP A 308 -8.77 -10.90 -20.07
CA ASP A 308 -9.21 -12.12 -20.79
C ASP A 308 -8.82 -12.11 -22.29
N GLY A 309 -7.95 -11.19 -22.71
CA GLY A 309 -7.47 -11.07 -24.07
C GLY A 309 -6.06 -11.63 -24.31
N GLU A 310 -5.46 -11.26 -25.42
CA GLU A 310 -4.11 -11.69 -25.79
C GLU A 310 -3.02 -10.98 -24.97
N ASP A 311 -1.90 -11.65 -24.74
CA ASP A 311 -0.74 -11.05 -24.11
C ASP A 311 -0.11 -9.95 -24.98
N GLY A 312 0.51 -8.95 -24.31
CA GLY A 312 1.22 -7.86 -24.96
C GLY A 312 0.32 -6.71 -25.47
N VAL A 313 -0.99 -6.77 -25.20
CA VAL A 313 -1.95 -5.70 -25.55
C VAL A 313 -1.85 -4.50 -24.60
N TRP A 314 -1.35 -4.70 -23.40
CA TRP A 314 -1.13 -3.61 -22.45
C TRP A 314 0.30 -3.09 -22.51
N ALA A 315 0.48 -1.80 -22.35
CA ALA A 315 1.77 -1.15 -22.20
C ALA A 315 1.72 -0.09 -21.10
N VAL A 316 2.89 0.41 -20.73
CA VAL A 316 3.08 1.35 -19.63
C VAL A 316 3.68 2.65 -20.13
N THR A 317 3.21 3.77 -19.62
CA THR A 317 3.80 5.10 -19.83
C THR A 317 3.66 5.94 -18.56
N ASN A 318 4.29 7.13 -18.54
CA ASN A 318 4.10 8.06 -17.44
C ASN A 318 2.65 8.58 -17.42
N PRO A 319 2.05 8.77 -16.23
CA PRO A 319 0.75 9.41 -16.11
C PRO A 319 0.86 10.92 -16.42
N PRO A 320 -0.27 11.62 -16.65
CA PRO A 320 -0.30 13.09 -16.74
C PRO A 320 0.28 13.74 -15.47
N GLN A 321 0.99 14.85 -15.67
CA GLN A 321 1.61 15.64 -14.59
C GLN A 321 1.05 17.07 -14.54
#